data_20c914aad11f41bbd03a5ed1bed41783
#
_entry.id   20c914aad11f41bbd03a5ed1bed41783
#
_cell.length_a   1.000
_cell.length_b   1.000
_cell.length_c   1.000
_cell.angle_alpha   90.00
_cell.angle_beta   90.00
_cell.angle_gamma   90.00
#
_symmetry.space_group_name_H-M   'P 1'
#
loop_
_entity.id
_entity.type
_entity.pdbx_description
1 polymer ?
#
loop_
_entity_poly.entity_id
_entity_poly.type
_entity_poly.pdbx_seq_one_letter_code
_entity_poly.pdbx_strand_id
1 'polypeptide(L)'
;MKRNIVIMDFSGIYQEEQFYEGEQISWIDLSDISGTNCYCDGDAQAQILERMEKYPVSGIYFIDSGNYHYMSRIGIGRVKEPFNLLVFDNHTDMQLPAFGGLLSCGGWIASALEEVEKLHEVWLIGPDEEAYGQVEEPFKDRVHFLSRERLAEARPYMAEKKGSEEELIRSLEIPANIPLYISIDKDVLCPEEAATTWSQGDMTLEEMLKVLLALCSHFEKENGKILQVDICGECDSDKSMESPKNDHANKELLRFWKKWF
;
A
#
# COMPACT_ATOMS: atom_id res chain seq x y z
N MET A 1 5.17 5.36 -22.81
CA MET A 1 6.11 5.83 -21.74
C MET A 1 6.83 4.61 -21.18
N LYS A 2 8.07 4.76 -20.71
CA LYS A 2 8.79 3.66 -20.06
C LYS A 2 8.15 3.46 -18.68
N ARG A 3 7.67 2.25 -18.39
CA ARG A 3 7.06 1.91 -17.10
C ARG A 3 8.15 1.90 -16.01
N ASN A 4 7.88 2.54 -14.89
CA ASN A 4 8.78 2.49 -13.74
C ASN A 4 8.32 1.36 -12.83
N ILE A 5 9.07 0.27 -12.80
CA ILE A 5 8.94 -0.81 -11.82
C ILE A 5 10.17 -0.71 -10.93
N VAL A 6 9.97 -0.47 -9.66
CA VAL A 6 11.03 -0.24 -8.68
C VAL A 6 10.90 -1.26 -7.56
N ILE A 7 12.01 -1.91 -7.24
CA ILE A 7 12.13 -2.78 -6.07
C ILE A 7 12.99 -2.07 -5.05
N MET A 8 12.46 -1.91 -3.82
CA MET A 8 13.15 -1.37 -2.65
C MET A 8 13.44 -2.53 -1.72
N ASP A 9 14.69 -2.92 -1.65
CA ASP A 9 15.13 -4.13 -0.97
C ASP A 9 15.90 -3.80 0.31
N PHE A 10 15.32 -4.14 1.46
CA PHE A 10 15.92 -3.97 2.77
C PHE A 10 16.45 -5.28 3.34
N SER A 11 15.73 -6.38 3.14
CA SER A 11 16.01 -7.66 3.77
C SER A 11 16.68 -8.68 2.84
N GLY A 12 16.68 -8.41 1.54
CA GLY A 12 17.13 -9.36 0.50
C GLY A 12 16.05 -10.35 0.07
N ILE A 13 14.82 -10.26 0.57
CA ILE A 13 13.75 -11.23 0.30
C ILE A 13 13.43 -11.33 -1.19
N TYR A 14 13.44 -10.22 -1.91
CA TYR A 14 13.16 -10.20 -3.35
C TYR A 14 14.20 -10.92 -4.21
N GLN A 15 15.39 -11.21 -3.69
CA GLN A 15 16.40 -12.01 -4.39
C GLN A 15 15.99 -13.48 -4.52
N GLU A 16 15.05 -13.94 -3.71
CA GLU A 16 14.49 -15.29 -3.72
C GLU A 16 13.22 -15.40 -4.58
N GLU A 17 12.71 -14.29 -5.13
CA GLU A 17 11.48 -14.21 -5.90
C GLU A 17 11.74 -14.05 -7.40
N GLN A 18 10.74 -14.38 -8.22
CA GLN A 18 10.82 -14.39 -9.68
C GLN A 18 9.73 -13.55 -10.37
N PHE A 19 8.84 -12.90 -9.63
CA PHE A 19 7.68 -12.17 -10.17
C PHE A 19 8.09 -11.11 -11.22
N TYR A 20 9.27 -10.57 -11.10
CA TYR A 20 9.82 -9.50 -11.97
C TYR A 20 10.66 -10.04 -13.14
N GLU A 21 10.80 -11.36 -13.30
CA GLU A 21 11.57 -11.92 -14.40
C GLU A 21 11.03 -11.48 -15.76
N GLY A 22 11.95 -11.06 -16.65
CA GLY A 22 11.60 -10.54 -17.97
C GLY A 22 11.13 -9.08 -17.98
N GLU A 23 11.05 -8.42 -16.83
CA GLU A 23 10.68 -7.01 -16.72
C GLU A 23 11.91 -6.10 -16.66
N GLN A 24 11.75 -4.87 -17.08
CA GLN A 24 12.76 -3.85 -16.89
C GLN A 24 12.55 -3.17 -15.54
N ILE A 25 13.25 -3.60 -14.52
CA ILE A 25 13.16 -3.10 -13.16
C ILE A 25 14.29 -2.12 -12.83
N SER A 26 14.04 -1.30 -11.82
CA SER A 26 15.05 -0.53 -11.09
C SER A 26 15.14 -1.09 -9.68
N TRP A 27 16.35 -1.39 -9.24
CA TRP A 27 16.60 -1.92 -7.90
C TRP A 27 17.22 -0.85 -7.02
N ILE A 28 16.66 -0.61 -5.85
CA ILE A 28 17.19 0.26 -4.81
C ILE A 28 17.58 -0.63 -3.63
N ASP A 29 18.87 -0.88 -3.50
CA ASP A 29 19.41 -1.59 -2.34
C ASP A 29 19.40 -0.64 -1.14
N LEU A 30 18.71 -1.02 -0.08
CA LEU A 30 18.55 -0.29 1.18
C LEU A 30 19.04 -1.11 2.38
N SER A 31 19.62 -2.29 2.12
CA SER A 31 20.00 -3.29 3.13
C SER A 31 21.14 -2.83 4.06
N ASP A 32 21.97 -1.91 3.61
CA ASP A 32 23.08 -1.35 4.37
C ASP A 32 22.71 -0.14 5.25
N ILE A 33 21.45 0.34 5.16
CA ILE A 33 20.97 1.45 5.97
C ILE A 33 20.48 0.92 7.32
N SER A 34 21.15 1.29 8.39
CA SER A 34 20.73 0.96 9.75
C SER A 34 19.60 1.89 10.24
N GLY A 35 18.84 1.45 11.24
CA GLY A 35 17.73 2.25 11.80
C GLY A 35 16.47 2.24 10.95
N THR A 36 16.24 1.16 10.19
CA THR A 36 15.13 1.04 9.22
C THR A 36 14.07 0.01 9.61
N ASN A 37 14.37 -0.94 10.49
CA ASN A 37 13.43 -2.04 10.81
C ASN A 37 12.32 -1.57 11.75
N CYS A 38 11.07 -1.64 11.33
CA CYS A 38 9.84 -1.14 11.98
C CYS A 38 9.80 0.37 12.21
N TYR A 39 10.94 1.00 12.38
CA TYR A 39 11.12 2.43 12.63
C TYR A 39 12.16 2.99 11.68
N CYS A 40 12.01 4.26 11.32
CA CYS A 40 12.95 4.95 10.45
C CYS A 40 13.40 6.25 11.11
N ASP A 41 14.65 6.31 11.55
CA ASP A 41 15.22 7.51 12.12
C ASP A 41 15.56 8.57 11.05
N GLY A 42 15.90 9.80 11.48
CA GLY A 42 16.12 10.90 10.57
C GLY A 42 17.31 10.69 9.62
N ASP A 43 18.36 10.01 10.09
CA ASP A 43 19.55 9.73 9.27
C ASP A 43 19.24 8.65 8.22
N ALA A 44 18.47 7.63 8.58
CA ALA A 44 17.97 6.61 7.66
C ALA A 44 17.04 7.23 6.61
N GLN A 45 16.09 8.08 7.02
CA GLN A 45 15.20 8.79 6.10
C GLN A 45 15.97 9.62 5.07
N ALA A 46 17.01 10.35 5.50
CA ALA A 46 17.84 11.17 4.61
C ALA A 46 18.56 10.30 3.56
N GLN A 47 19.14 9.18 3.97
CA GLN A 47 19.83 8.24 3.07
C GLN A 47 18.86 7.58 2.07
N ILE A 48 17.67 7.18 2.54
CA ILE A 48 16.62 6.63 1.69
C ILE A 48 16.18 7.65 0.64
N LEU A 49 15.89 8.89 1.05
CA LEU A 49 15.49 9.97 0.14
C LEU A 49 16.56 10.26 -0.92
N GLU A 50 17.83 10.27 -0.56
CA GLU A 50 18.95 10.43 -1.49
C GLU A 50 18.95 9.30 -2.55
N ARG A 51 18.79 8.04 -2.14
CA ARG A 51 18.72 6.90 -3.08
C ARG A 51 17.49 6.94 -3.98
N MET A 52 16.38 7.51 -3.48
CA MET A 52 15.14 7.66 -4.24
C MET A 52 15.12 8.87 -5.19
N GLU A 53 16.02 9.84 -5.05
CA GLU A 53 15.97 11.14 -5.75
C GLU A 53 15.79 11.00 -7.27
N LYS A 54 16.52 10.08 -7.89
CA LYS A 54 16.51 9.85 -9.34
C LYS A 54 15.25 9.12 -9.86
N TYR A 55 14.41 8.60 -8.97
CA TYR A 55 13.20 7.88 -9.35
C TYR A 55 11.98 8.80 -9.24
N PRO A 56 11.08 8.81 -10.23
CA PRO A 56 9.89 9.66 -10.21
C PRO A 56 8.85 9.16 -9.19
N VAL A 57 7.97 10.04 -8.76
CA VAL A 57 6.74 9.66 -8.05
C VAL A 57 5.71 9.20 -9.10
N SER A 58 5.94 8.03 -9.65
CA SER A 58 5.10 7.42 -10.69
C SER A 58 5.53 5.98 -10.95
N GLY A 59 4.57 5.07 -11.07
CA GLY A 59 4.81 3.68 -11.40
C GLY A 59 4.49 2.71 -10.28
N ILE A 60 5.14 1.56 -10.30
CA ILE A 60 4.89 0.44 -9.39
C ILE A 60 6.13 0.25 -8.53
N TYR A 61 5.95 0.36 -7.22
CA TYR A 61 7.02 0.23 -6.24
C TYR A 61 6.73 -0.97 -5.35
N PHE A 62 7.66 -1.91 -5.29
CA PHE A 62 7.63 -3.01 -4.33
C PHE A 62 8.51 -2.63 -3.15
N ILE A 63 7.89 -2.62 -1.97
CA ILE A 63 8.52 -2.34 -0.69
C ILE A 63 8.52 -3.65 0.08
N ASP A 64 9.61 -4.09 0.55
CA ASP A 64 9.88 -5.27 1.35
C ASP A 64 8.74 -5.68 2.33
N SER A 65 9.01 -6.17 3.51
CA SER A 65 7.99 -6.54 4.49
C SER A 65 7.21 -5.35 5.05
N GLY A 66 6.10 -5.61 5.73
CA GLY A 66 5.31 -4.60 6.43
C GLY A 66 6.10 -3.78 7.47
N ASN A 67 7.26 -4.28 7.92
CA ASN A 67 8.19 -3.51 8.76
C ASN A 67 8.67 -2.22 8.10
N TYR A 68 8.59 -2.14 6.78
CA TYR A 68 9.03 -0.98 5.99
C TYR A 68 7.85 -0.22 5.36
N HIS A 69 6.60 -0.48 5.77
CA HIS A 69 5.41 0.19 5.21
C HIS A 69 5.47 1.72 5.35
N TYR A 70 6.22 2.26 6.32
CA TYR A 70 6.51 3.69 6.41
C TYR A 70 7.15 4.29 5.15
N MET A 71 7.68 3.47 4.24
CA MET A 71 8.19 3.94 2.94
C MET A 71 7.13 4.63 2.11
N SER A 72 5.85 4.24 2.25
CA SER A 72 4.73 4.94 1.61
C SER A 72 4.63 6.37 2.11
N ARG A 73 4.88 6.65 3.43
CA ARG A 73 4.97 8.03 3.97
C ARG A 73 6.10 8.81 3.32
N ILE A 74 7.26 8.19 3.13
CA ILE A 74 8.41 8.82 2.44
C ILE A 74 8.07 9.09 0.97
N GLY A 75 7.43 8.13 0.29
CA GLY A 75 6.98 8.24 -1.10
C GLY A 75 6.01 9.39 -1.32
N ILE A 76 4.92 9.43 -0.56
CA ILE A 76 3.90 10.49 -0.65
C ILE A 76 4.43 11.88 -0.27
N GLY A 77 5.42 11.96 0.62
CA GLY A 77 6.09 13.22 0.97
C GLY A 77 6.81 13.88 -0.21
N ARG A 78 7.04 13.14 -1.30
CA ARG A 78 7.65 13.63 -2.55
C ARG A 78 6.63 14.15 -3.56
N VAL A 79 5.33 13.93 -3.34
CA VAL A 79 4.24 14.41 -4.21
C VAL A 79 4.16 15.94 -4.11
N LYS A 80 4.07 16.63 -5.25
CA LYS A 80 4.09 18.11 -5.33
C LYS A 80 2.72 18.74 -5.60
N GLU A 81 1.74 17.94 -5.97
CA GLU A 81 0.36 18.35 -6.24
C GLU A 81 -0.58 17.82 -5.16
N PRO A 82 -1.75 18.42 -4.92
CA PRO A 82 -2.74 17.83 -4.02
C PRO A 82 -3.14 16.43 -4.48
N PHE A 83 -3.27 15.50 -3.55
CA PHE A 83 -3.62 14.11 -3.85
C PHE A 83 -4.41 13.46 -2.71
N ASN A 84 -5.12 12.40 -3.05
CA ASN A 84 -5.75 11.47 -2.11
C ASN A 84 -4.91 10.21 -1.96
N LEU A 85 -5.05 9.55 -0.81
CA LEU A 85 -4.38 8.30 -0.50
C LEU A 85 -5.42 7.18 -0.33
N LEU A 86 -5.23 6.07 -1.03
CA LEU A 86 -5.97 4.83 -0.79
C LEU A 86 -5.03 3.79 -0.24
N VAL A 87 -5.40 3.16 0.87
CA VAL A 87 -4.61 2.13 1.54
C VAL A 87 -5.43 0.85 1.66
N PHE A 88 -4.85 -0.27 1.24
CA PHE A 88 -5.27 -1.62 1.59
C PHE A 88 -4.32 -2.15 2.65
N ASP A 89 -4.85 -2.51 3.81
CA ASP A 89 -4.05 -2.93 4.97
C ASP A 89 -4.96 -3.70 5.94
N ASN A 90 -4.41 -4.62 6.71
CA ASN A 90 -5.11 -5.23 7.83
C ASN A 90 -5.02 -4.38 9.11
N HIS A 91 -4.12 -3.40 9.14
CA HIS A 91 -3.86 -2.50 10.26
C HIS A 91 -4.30 -1.07 9.94
N THR A 92 -4.46 -0.25 10.97
CA THR A 92 -4.83 1.15 10.75
C THR A 92 -3.65 2.05 10.41
N ASP A 93 -2.45 1.65 10.80
CA ASP A 93 -1.19 2.40 10.69
C ASP A 93 -1.28 3.87 11.14
N MET A 94 -2.16 4.10 12.13
CA MET A 94 -2.41 5.38 12.77
C MET A 94 -2.06 5.39 14.26
N GLN A 95 -1.10 4.55 14.66
CA GLN A 95 -0.57 4.57 16.04
C GLN A 95 0.23 5.85 16.26
N LEU A 96 0.04 6.45 17.43
CA LEU A 96 0.88 7.58 17.84
C LEU A 96 2.32 7.13 18.07
N PRO A 97 3.30 7.97 17.72
CA PRO A 97 4.70 7.65 17.93
C PRO A 97 5.01 7.39 19.39
N ALA A 98 5.48 6.19 19.72
CA ALA A 98 5.88 5.83 21.10
C ALA A 98 7.12 6.59 21.57
N PHE A 99 7.97 7.06 20.66
CA PHE A 99 9.25 7.69 20.94
C PHE A 99 9.48 8.92 20.05
N GLY A 100 9.25 10.12 20.59
CA GLY A 100 9.79 11.37 20.05
C GLY A 100 9.49 11.70 18.59
N GLY A 101 8.39 11.23 18.02
CA GLY A 101 8.04 11.51 16.62
C GLY A 101 8.78 10.65 15.59
N LEU A 102 9.36 9.51 16.02
CA LEU A 102 10.04 8.59 15.12
C LEU A 102 9.03 7.95 14.15
N LEU A 103 9.32 8.02 12.85
CA LEU A 103 8.48 7.39 11.83
C LEU A 103 8.48 5.88 11.99
N SER A 104 7.30 5.25 12.00
CA SER A 104 7.13 3.81 12.18
C SER A 104 6.18 3.21 11.15
N CYS A 105 6.29 1.89 10.93
CA CYS A 105 5.35 1.17 10.06
C CYS A 105 3.91 1.28 10.57
N GLY A 106 3.66 1.11 11.86
CA GLY A 106 2.30 1.19 12.43
C GLY A 106 1.77 2.61 12.68
N GLY A 107 2.53 3.67 12.36
CA GLY A 107 2.13 5.06 12.58
C GLY A 107 2.27 5.98 11.37
N TRP A 108 2.58 5.42 10.21
CA TRP A 108 2.92 6.23 9.04
C TRP A 108 1.74 7.03 8.47
N ILE A 109 0.50 6.51 8.57
CA ILE A 109 -0.70 7.24 8.13
C ILE A 109 -0.95 8.43 9.05
N ALA A 110 -0.82 8.28 10.38
CA ALA A 110 -0.93 9.40 11.31
C ALA A 110 0.10 10.49 10.99
N SER A 111 1.38 10.12 10.83
CA SER A 111 2.43 11.04 10.40
C SER A 111 2.11 11.70 9.04
N ALA A 112 1.52 10.97 8.11
CA ALA A 112 1.13 11.52 6.81
C ALA A 112 0.02 12.58 6.95
N LEU A 113 -0.99 12.30 7.76
CA LEU A 113 -2.11 13.23 8.02
C LEU A 113 -1.64 14.52 8.71
N GLU A 114 -0.61 14.44 9.55
CA GLU A 114 -0.05 15.59 10.26
C GLU A 114 0.93 16.42 9.42
N GLU A 115 1.79 15.77 8.63
CA GLU A 115 2.98 16.41 8.08
C GLU A 115 2.95 16.58 6.56
N VAL A 116 2.10 15.85 5.81
CA VAL A 116 2.05 15.94 4.36
C VAL A 116 1.00 16.96 3.91
N GLU A 117 1.45 18.19 3.70
CA GLU A 117 0.57 19.31 3.29
C GLU A 117 -0.31 19.00 2.06
N LYS A 118 0.19 18.19 1.12
CA LYS A 118 -0.49 17.89 -0.13
C LYS A 118 -1.48 16.75 -0.03
N LEU A 119 -1.46 15.99 1.06
CA LEU A 119 -2.43 14.92 1.33
C LEU A 119 -3.77 15.55 1.68
N HIS A 120 -4.79 15.25 0.87
CA HIS A 120 -6.13 15.76 1.08
C HIS A 120 -6.93 14.84 2.00
N GLU A 121 -7.24 13.61 1.56
CA GLU A 121 -8.00 12.63 2.33
C GLU A 121 -7.41 11.23 2.15
N VAL A 122 -7.75 10.33 3.07
CA VAL A 122 -7.30 8.94 3.11
C VAL A 122 -8.52 8.01 3.04
N TRP A 123 -8.47 7.00 2.18
CA TRP A 123 -9.37 5.85 2.18
C TRP A 123 -8.61 4.65 2.70
N LEU A 124 -9.10 4.08 3.79
CA LEU A 124 -8.49 2.92 4.45
C LEU A 124 -9.43 1.72 4.34
N ILE A 125 -8.96 0.65 3.72
CA ILE A 125 -9.73 -0.57 3.45
C ILE A 125 -9.03 -1.76 4.11
N GLY A 126 -9.75 -2.49 4.97
CA GLY A 126 -9.32 -3.78 5.48
C GLY A 126 -9.21 -3.94 6.99
N PRO A 127 -8.83 -2.92 7.80
CA PRO A 127 -8.78 -3.11 9.24
C PRO A 127 -10.15 -3.43 9.82
N ASP A 128 -10.18 -4.08 10.99
CA ASP A 128 -11.42 -4.32 11.70
C ASP A 128 -11.95 -3.06 12.40
N GLU A 129 -13.24 -3.08 12.76
CA GLU A 129 -13.90 -1.94 13.41
C GLU A 129 -13.35 -1.65 14.81
N GLU A 130 -12.86 -2.67 15.52
CA GLU A 130 -12.26 -2.52 16.85
C GLU A 130 -10.94 -1.74 16.75
N ALA A 131 -10.06 -2.12 15.84
CA ALA A 131 -8.78 -1.43 15.60
C ALA A 131 -9.01 0.02 15.18
N TYR A 132 -9.96 0.27 14.26
CA TYR A 132 -10.30 1.62 13.86
C TYR A 132 -10.94 2.43 14.99
N GLY A 133 -11.72 1.78 15.85
CA GLY A 133 -12.30 2.39 17.05
C GLY A 133 -11.26 2.99 18.00
N GLN A 134 -10.03 2.45 18.02
CA GLN A 134 -8.91 2.91 18.84
C GLN A 134 -8.14 4.09 18.24
N VAL A 135 -8.38 4.44 16.98
CA VAL A 135 -7.76 5.61 16.33
C VAL A 135 -8.27 6.90 16.98
N GLU A 136 -7.38 7.86 17.20
CA GLU A 136 -7.72 9.15 17.78
C GLU A 136 -8.60 9.98 16.84
N GLU A 137 -9.58 10.70 17.42
CA GLU A 137 -10.58 11.46 16.68
C GLU A 137 -10.03 12.46 15.65
N PRO A 138 -8.93 13.23 15.91
CA PRO A 138 -8.41 14.17 14.93
C PRO A 138 -7.97 13.52 13.60
N PHE A 139 -7.57 12.25 13.62
CA PHE A 139 -7.21 11.55 12.39
C PHE A 139 -8.44 11.09 11.61
N LYS A 140 -9.52 10.73 12.31
CA LYS A 140 -10.76 10.23 11.69
C LYS A 140 -11.46 11.25 10.80
N ASP A 141 -11.29 12.53 11.06
CA ASP A 141 -11.92 13.61 10.29
C ASP A 141 -11.57 13.62 8.79
N ARG A 142 -10.44 12.98 8.43
CA ARG A 142 -9.91 12.92 7.07
C ARG A 142 -9.76 11.50 6.55
N VAL A 143 -10.36 10.52 7.24
CA VAL A 143 -10.25 9.10 6.89
C VAL A 143 -11.62 8.51 6.58
N HIS A 144 -11.78 8.04 5.36
CA HIS A 144 -12.91 7.23 4.93
C HIS A 144 -12.57 5.77 5.15
N PHE A 145 -13.35 5.08 5.97
CA PHE A 145 -13.04 3.75 6.42
C PHE A 145 -14.00 2.69 5.87
N LEU A 146 -13.44 1.65 5.30
CA LEU A 146 -14.17 0.44 4.90
C LEU A 146 -13.60 -0.76 5.66
N SER A 147 -14.32 -1.21 6.68
CA SER A 147 -13.87 -2.29 7.55
C SER A 147 -13.89 -3.67 6.87
N ARG A 148 -13.10 -4.59 7.42
CA ARG A 148 -13.11 -6.00 7.03
C ARG A 148 -14.51 -6.62 7.17
N GLU A 149 -15.24 -6.28 8.23
CA GLU A 149 -16.59 -6.76 8.49
C GLU A 149 -17.56 -6.32 7.38
N ARG A 150 -17.51 -5.05 6.98
CA ARG A 150 -18.34 -4.53 5.89
C ARG A 150 -17.98 -5.13 4.54
N LEU A 151 -16.69 -5.41 4.30
CA LEU A 151 -16.27 -6.15 3.11
C LEU A 151 -16.81 -7.58 3.13
N ALA A 152 -16.71 -8.27 4.27
CA ALA A 152 -17.24 -9.62 4.44
C ALA A 152 -18.78 -9.69 4.21
N GLU A 153 -19.53 -8.68 4.68
CA GLU A 153 -20.96 -8.54 4.41
C GLU A 153 -21.28 -8.31 2.92
N ALA A 154 -20.40 -7.62 2.21
CA ALA A 154 -20.57 -7.34 0.78
C ALA A 154 -20.22 -8.53 -0.12
N ARG A 155 -19.36 -9.47 0.32
CA ARG A 155 -18.87 -10.61 -0.48
C ARG A 155 -19.96 -11.45 -1.15
N PRO A 156 -21.03 -11.92 -0.45
CA PRO A 156 -22.09 -12.69 -1.10
C PRO A 156 -22.75 -11.91 -2.24
N TYR A 157 -22.97 -10.61 -2.02
CA TYR A 157 -23.56 -9.73 -3.02
C TYR A 157 -22.62 -9.51 -4.21
N MET A 158 -21.32 -9.35 -3.96
CA MET A 158 -20.29 -9.22 -4.99
C MET A 158 -20.15 -10.49 -5.83
N ALA A 159 -20.36 -11.66 -5.24
CA ALA A 159 -20.34 -12.94 -5.96
C ALA A 159 -21.55 -13.17 -6.89
N GLU A 160 -22.71 -12.65 -6.50
CA GLU A 160 -23.97 -12.91 -7.22
C GLU A 160 -24.30 -11.83 -8.26
N LYS A 161 -23.90 -10.59 -8.04
CA LYS A 161 -24.30 -9.43 -8.87
C LYS A 161 -23.12 -8.86 -9.63
N LYS A 162 -23.18 -8.95 -10.93
CA LYS A 162 -22.21 -8.27 -11.81
C LYS A 162 -22.28 -6.74 -11.62
N GLY A 163 -21.14 -6.11 -11.37
CA GLY A 163 -21.05 -4.66 -11.18
C GLY A 163 -21.20 -4.21 -9.73
N SER A 164 -21.16 -5.13 -8.78
CA SER A 164 -21.21 -4.84 -7.34
C SER A 164 -19.93 -4.17 -6.84
N GLU A 165 -18.79 -4.47 -7.43
CA GLU A 165 -17.52 -3.83 -7.14
C GLU A 165 -17.56 -2.34 -7.54
N GLU A 166 -18.20 -2.01 -8.66
CA GLU A 166 -18.41 -0.62 -9.06
C GLU A 166 -19.38 0.11 -8.12
N GLU A 167 -20.37 -0.58 -7.56
CA GLU A 167 -21.23 -0.01 -6.52
C GLU A 167 -20.46 0.26 -5.24
N LEU A 168 -19.58 -0.68 -4.83
CA LEU A 168 -18.68 -0.50 -3.69
C LEU A 168 -17.78 0.73 -3.90
N ILE A 169 -17.10 0.83 -5.03
CA ILE A 169 -16.22 1.98 -5.33
C ILE A 169 -17.01 3.30 -5.35
N ARG A 170 -18.21 3.32 -5.91
CA ARG A 170 -19.06 4.51 -5.86
C ARG A 170 -19.46 4.90 -4.44
N SER A 171 -19.69 3.92 -3.55
CA SER A 171 -20.03 4.19 -2.15
C SER A 171 -18.87 4.78 -1.35
N LEU A 172 -17.64 4.61 -1.80
CA LEU A 172 -16.46 5.22 -1.19
C LEU A 172 -16.32 6.70 -1.56
N GLU A 173 -17.04 7.19 -2.57
CA GLU A 173 -17.05 8.58 -3.02
C GLU A 173 -15.65 9.17 -3.26
N ILE A 174 -14.70 8.35 -3.76
CA ILE A 174 -13.34 8.79 -4.06
C ILE A 174 -13.37 9.76 -5.26
N PRO A 175 -13.02 11.04 -5.07
CA PRO A 175 -13.11 12.03 -6.13
C PRO A 175 -12.00 11.86 -7.17
N ALA A 176 -12.34 11.49 -8.38
CA ALA A 176 -11.37 11.24 -9.45
C ALA A 176 -10.68 12.52 -10.01
N ASN A 177 -11.21 13.71 -9.70
CA ASN A 177 -10.58 14.97 -10.07
C ASN A 177 -9.37 15.35 -9.19
N ILE A 178 -9.13 14.63 -8.12
CA ILE A 178 -7.92 14.72 -7.29
C ILE A 178 -7.07 13.47 -7.58
N PRO A 179 -5.77 13.62 -7.92
CA PRO A 179 -4.89 12.48 -8.14
C PRO A 179 -4.86 11.49 -6.96
N LEU A 180 -4.74 10.21 -7.25
CA LEU A 180 -4.75 9.15 -6.26
C LEU A 180 -3.38 8.49 -6.15
N TYR A 181 -2.88 8.37 -4.93
CA TYR A 181 -1.76 7.49 -4.58
C TYR A 181 -2.32 6.24 -3.90
N ILE A 182 -1.80 5.07 -4.23
CA ILE A 182 -2.29 3.80 -3.70
C ILE A 182 -1.17 3.10 -2.94
N SER A 183 -1.47 2.62 -1.75
CA SER A 183 -0.58 1.77 -0.95
C SER A 183 -1.27 0.46 -0.63
N ILE A 184 -0.59 -0.65 -0.86
CA ILE A 184 -1.10 -2.00 -0.62
C ILE A 184 -0.14 -2.70 0.33
N ASP A 185 -0.58 -3.00 1.56
CA ASP A 185 0.07 -4.04 2.37
C ASP A 185 -0.62 -5.38 2.10
N LYS A 186 0.17 -6.38 1.71
CA LYS A 186 -0.36 -7.72 1.44
C LYS A 186 -0.90 -8.42 2.67
N ASP A 187 -0.69 -7.88 3.87
CA ASP A 187 -1.29 -8.44 5.07
C ASP A 187 -2.83 -8.26 5.14
N VAL A 188 -3.41 -7.41 4.28
CA VAL A 188 -4.87 -7.39 4.07
C VAL A 188 -5.38 -8.70 3.46
N LEU A 189 -4.51 -9.45 2.77
CA LEU A 189 -4.85 -10.74 2.16
C LEU A 189 -4.92 -11.85 3.21
N CYS A 190 -5.71 -12.88 2.89
CA CYS A 190 -5.78 -14.08 3.72
C CYS A 190 -4.46 -14.90 3.65
N PRO A 191 -4.17 -15.73 4.68
CA PRO A 191 -2.93 -16.51 4.75
C PRO A 191 -2.74 -17.53 3.61
N GLU A 192 -3.79 -17.85 2.87
CA GLU A 192 -3.71 -18.71 1.70
C GLU A 192 -3.06 -18.00 0.50
N GLU A 193 -3.21 -16.66 0.42
CA GLU A 193 -2.80 -15.84 -0.73
C GLU A 193 -1.48 -15.12 -0.53
N ALA A 194 -1.13 -14.79 0.71
CA ALA A 194 0.14 -14.15 1.05
C ALA A 194 0.69 -14.70 2.37
N ALA A 195 1.99 -14.54 2.59
CA ALA A 195 2.63 -14.80 3.86
C ALA A 195 3.34 -13.51 4.31
N THR A 196 2.96 -12.96 5.44
CA THR A 196 3.45 -11.67 5.91
C THR A 196 4.07 -11.76 7.30
N THR A 197 4.85 -10.76 7.68
CA THR A 197 5.43 -10.67 9.03
C THR A 197 4.36 -10.34 10.07
N TRP A 198 3.34 -9.58 9.68
CA TRP A 198 2.26 -9.11 10.56
C TRP A 198 1.00 -9.97 10.45
N SER A 199 0.04 -9.74 11.35
CA SER A 199 -1.25 -10.43 11.32
C SER A 199 -2.00 -10.11 10.03
N GLN A 200 -2.72 -11.11 9.49
CA GLN A 200 -3.34 -11.01 8.19
C GLN A 200 -4.85 -10.86 8.26
N GLY A 201 -5.38 -10.23 7.24
CA GLY A 201 -6.80 -10.11 6.97
C GLY A 201 -7.40 -11.38 6.37
N ASP A 202 -8.49 -11.19 5.64
CA ASP A 202 -9.27 -12.29 5.04
C ASP A 202 -9.68 -12.02 3.59
N MET A 203 -9.13 -10.96 2.96
CA MET A 203 -9.37 -10.64 1.56
C MET A 203 -8.65 -11.65 0.66
N THR A 204 -9.30 -12.11 -0.40
CA THR A 204 -8.62 -12.88 -1.44
C THR A 204 -7.96 -11.95 -2.45
N LEU A 205 -6.91 -12.43 -3.12
CA LEU A 205 -6.25 -11.67 -4.19
C LEU A 205 -7.22 -11.37 -5.34
N GLU A 206 -8.13 -12.30 -5.66
CA GLU A 206 -9.17 -12.09 -6.67
C GLU A 206 -10.12 -10.95 -6.29
N GLU A 207 -10.56 -10.88 -5.03
CA GLU A 207 -11.40 -9.78 -4.52
C GLU A 207 -10.68 -8.44 -4.64
N MET A 208 -9.42 -8.37 -4.20
CA MET A 208 -8.60 -7.17 -4.32
C MET A 208 -8.49 -6.71 -5.76
N LEU A 209 -8.15 -7.61 -6.69
CA LEU A 209 -8.00 -7.28 -8.11
C LEU A 209 -9.31 -6.79 -8.74
N LYS A 210 -10.46 -7.31 -8.33
CA LYS A 210 -11.78 -6.83 -8.78
C LYS A 210 -12.06 -5.41 -8.27
N VAL A 211 -11.80 -5.15 -6.99
CA VAL A 211 -11.95 -3.81 -6.41
C VAL A 211 -11.02 -2.81 -7.09
N LEU A 212 -9.76 -3.17 -7.29
CA LEU A 212 -8.79 -2.34 -8.02
C LEU A 212 -9.22 -2.08 -9.47
N LEU A 213 -9.78 -3.08 -10.16
CA LEU A 213 -10.28 -2.93 -11.53
C LEU A 213 -11.45 -1.93 -11.58
N ALA A 214 -12.40 -2.04 -10.66
CA ALA A 214 -13.52 -1.12 -10.56
C ALA A 214 -13.05 0.32 -10.28
N LEU A 215 -12.10 0.48 -9.36
CA LEU A 215 -11.46 1.76 -9.03
C LEU A 215 -10.78 2.38 -10.26
N CYS A 216 -9.90 1.64 -10.90
CA CYS A 216 -9.16 2.13 -12.07
C CYS A 216 -10.11 2.49 -13.22
N SER A 217 -11.17 1.69 -13.43
CA SER A 217 -12.20 1.97 -14.43
C SER A 217 -13.00 3.24 -14.10
N HIS A 218 -13.25 3.49 -12.81
CA HIS A 218 -13.88 4.75 -12.37
C HIS A 218 -12.98 5.94 -12.69
N PHE A 219 -11.69 5.88 -12.31
CA PHE A 219 -10.73 6.95 -12.60
C PHE A 219 -10.55 7.18 -14.12
N GLU A 220 -10.47 6.12 -14.91
CA GLU A 220 -10.36 6.24 -16.37
C GLU A 220 -11.59 6.96 -16.98
N LYS A 221 -12.80 6.59 -16.56
CA LYS A 221 -14.05 7.24 -17.04
C LYS A 221 -14.12 8.72 -16.71
N GLU A 222 -13.63 9.11 -15.55
CA GLU A 222 -13.65 10.49 -15.06
C GLU A 222 -12.38 11.27 -15.46
N ASN A 223 -11.47 10.69 -16.27
CA ASN A 223 -10.16 11.24 -16.61
C ASN A 223 -9.29 11.53 -15.37
N GLY A 224 -9.46 10.76 -14.31
CA GLY A 224 -8.67 10.84 -13.11
C GLY A 224 -7.25 10.31 -13.30
N LYS A 225 -6.38 10.61 -12.35
CA LYS A 225 -4.96 10.25 -12.41
C LYS A 225 -4.59 9.38 -11.21
N ILE A 226 -3.96 8.23 -11.46
CA ILE A 226 -3.27 7.44 -10.46
C ILE A 226 -1.78 7.80 -10.54
N LEU A 227 -1.21 8.24 -9.41
CA LEU A 227 0.17 8.72 -9.34
C LEU A 227 1.16 7.58 -9.29
N GLN A 228 0.99 6.71 -8.30
CA GLN A 228 1.90 5.62 -7.97
C GLN A 228 1.13 4.55 -7.21
N VAL A 229 1.62 3.33 -7.27
CA VAL A 229 1.23 2.27 -6.34
C VAL A 229 2.46 1.74 -5.62
N ASP A 230 2.35 1.62 -4.30
CA ASP A 230 3.29 0.92 -3.44
C ASP A 230 2.69 -0.42 -3.02
N ILE A 231 3.53 -1.44 -2.97
CA ILE A 231 3.15 -2.80 -2.56
C ILE A 231 4.18 -3.29 -1.56
N CYS A 232 3.76 -3.58 -0.33
CA CYS A 232 4.60 -4.17 0.71
C CYS A 232 3.97 -5.44 1.29
N GLY A 233 4.50 -5.94 2.40
CA GLY A 233 3.97 -7.09 3.11
C GLY A 233 4.63 -8.40 2.69
N GLU A 234 5.97 -8.41 2.54
CA GLU A 234 6.72 -9.65 2.46
C GLU A 234 6.84 -10.30 3.85
N CYS A 235 7.15 -11.59 3.87
CA CYS A 235 7.52 -12.29 5.09
C CYS A 235 8.99 -12.03 5.45
N ASP A 236 9.35 -12.32 6.71
CA ASP A 236 10.74 -12.31 7.12
C ASP A 236 11.55 -13.37 6.34
N SER A 237 12.83 -13.09 6.10
CA SER A 237 13.72 -13.96 5.33
C SER A 237 13.89 -15.36 5.92
N ASP A 238 13.65 -15.55 7.21
CA ASP A 238 13.65 -16.87 7.85
C ASP A 238 12.42 -17.73 7.49
N LYS A 239 11.38 -17.11 6.90
CA LYS A 239 10.17 -17.76 6.37
C LYS A 239 10.16 -17.87 4.85
N SER A 240 11.30 -17.79 4.21
CA SER A 240 11.42 -17.81 2.74
C SER A 240 10.74 -19.01 2.06
N MET A 241 10.54 -20.13 2.76
CA MET A 241 9.76 -21.26 2.25
C MET A 241 8.29 -20.92 1.95
N GLU A 242 7.76 -19.83 2.47
CA GLU A 242 6.41 -19.31 2.19
C GLU A 242 6.39 -18.24 1.09
N SER A 243 7.56 -17.78 0.66
CA SER A 243 7.77 -16.81 -0.44
C SER A 243 7.01 -17.11 -1.74
N PRO A 244 6.76 -18.39 -2.16
CA PRO A 244 6.00 -18.67 -3.38
C PRO A 244 4.60 -18.05 -3.42
N LYS A 245 3.94 -17.83 -2.27
CA LYS A 245 2.64 -17.14 -2.22
C LYS A 245 2.82 -15.66 -2.54
N ASN A 246 3.83 -15.03 -1.95
CA ASN A 246 4.16 -13.64 -2.18
C ASN A 246 4.61 -13.40 -3.62
N ASP A 247 5.46 -14.27 -4.17
CA ASP A 247 5.87 -14.20 -5.58
C ASP A 247 4.66 -14.27 -6.51
N HIS A 248 3.68 -15.15 -6.22
CA HIS A 248 2.43 -15.22 -6.97
C HIS A 248 1.61 -13.93 -6.83
N ALA A 249 1.39 -13.45 -5.61
CA ALA A 249 0.64 -12.21 -5.37
C ALA A 249 1.30 -11.00 -6.03
N ASN A 250 2.63 -10.85 -5.88
CA ASN A 250 3.42 -9.81 -6.53
C ASN A 250 3.31 -9.87 -8.04
N LYS A 251 3.35 -11.08 -8.64
CA LYS A 251 3.21 -11.29 -10.08
C LYS A 251 1.85 -10.86 -10.61
N GLU A 252 0.77 -11.21 -9.93
CA GLU A 252 -0.58 -10.84 -10.36
C GLU A 252 -0.83 -9.33 -10.16
N LEU A 253 -0.35 -8.73 -9.06
CA LEU A 253 -0.39 -7.29 -8.83
C LEU A 253 0.45 -6.53 -9.88
N LEU A 254 1.67 -6.98 -10.16
CA LEU A 254 2.50 -6.40 -11.22
C LEU A 254 1.81 -6.48 -12.58
N ARG A 255 1.25 -7.64 -12.92
CA ARG A 255 0.51 -7.85 -14.18
C ARG A 255 -0.72 -6.94 -14.30
N PHE A 256 -1.41 -6.72 -13.19
CA PHE A 256 -2.55 -5.81 -13.12
C PHE A 256 -2.09 -4.37 -13.36
N TRP A 257 -1.16 -3.87 -12.58
CA TRP A 257 -0.73 -2.47 -12.61
C TRP A 257 0.00 -2.08 -13.90
N LYS A 258 0.65 -3.02 -14.57
CA LYS A 258 1.25 -2.79 -15.90
C LYS A 258 0.25 -2.34 -16.98
N LYS A 259 -1.04 -2.49 -16.77
CA LYS A 259 -2.07 -2.02 -17.70
C LYS A 259 -2.39 -0.53 -17.49
N TRP A 260 -2.05 -0.01 -16.33
CA TRP A 260 -2.45 1.34 -15.90
C TRP A 260 -1.28 2.34 -15.87
N PHE A 261 -0.06 1.87 -15.81
CA PHE A 261 1.19 2.64 -15.93
C PHE A 261 1.96 2.32 -17.27
#